data_44ccae1d18c64fea15900073c4840c7c
#
_entry.id   44ccae1d18c64fea15900073c4840c7c
#
_cell.length_a   1.000
_cell.length_b   1.000
_cell.length_c   1.000
_cell.angle_alpha   90.00
_cell.angle_beta   90.00
_cell.angle_gamma   90.00
#
_symmetry.space_group_name_H-M   'P 1'
#
loop_
_entity.id
_entity.type
_entity.pdbx_description
1 polymer ?
#
loop_
_entity_poly.entity_id
_entity_poly.type
_entity_poly.pdbx_seq_one_letter_code
_entity_poly.pdbx_strand_id
1 'polypeptide(L)'
;MEIGETRVICAASVEEGVPPWLKGGQRGWITAEYSLLPRSTQNRIVREATRGRISGRTHEIQRLIGRALRAVVNLDALGERTIWLDCDVLQADGGTRTAAITGAFVALADALHHLQKEGKTRVFPLSDYVAAVSVGLFDGEPLLDLSYREDSGADVDMNIVMTGRGEMV
;
A
#
# COMPACT_ATOMS: atom_id res chain seq x y z
N MET A 1 6.51 -6.72 -6.02
CA MET A 1 5.45 -7.65 -5.60
C MET A 1 4.75 -8.19 -6.83
N GLU A 2 4.56 -9.50 -6.90
CA GLU A 2 3.81 -10.17 -7.96
C GLU A 2 2.75 -11.06 -7.32
N ILE A 3 1.51 -10.99 -7.78
CA ILE A 3 0.38 -11.83 -7.39
C ILE A 3 -0.40 -12.12 -8.67
N GLY A 4 -0.49 -13.40 -9.06
CA GLY A 4 -1.02 -13.77 -10.37
C GLY A 4 -0.29 -13.02 -11.49
N GLU A 5 -1.03 -12.37 -12.38
CA GLU A 5 -0.46 -11.53 -13.44
C GLU A 5 -0.27 -10.06 -13.01
N THR A 6 -0.68 -9.69 -11.81
CA THR A 6 -0.46 -8.33 -11.28
C THR A 6 0.98 -8.15 -10.81
N ARG A 7 1.62 -7.05 -11.27
CA ARG A 7 3.00 -6.68 -10.90
C ARG A 7 3.04 -5.24 -10.43
N VAL A 8 3.57 -5.04 -9.23
CA VAL A 8 3.72 -3.72 -8.61
C VAL A 8 5.15 -3.57 -8.11
N ILE A 9 5.78 -2.44 -8.43
CA ILE A 9 7.02 -2.03 -7.80
C ILE A 9 6.67 -1.10 -6.64
N CYS A 10 7.28 -1.34 -5.47
CA CYS A 10 7.11 -0.52 -4.29
C CYS A 10 8.47 -0.07 -3.78
N ALA A 11 8.60 1.22 -3.51
CA ALA A 11 9.80 1.82 -2.95
C ALA A 11 9.44 2.63 -1.70
N ALA A 12 10.39 2.74 -0.77
CA ALA A 12 10.24 3.54 0.44
C ALA A 12 11.32 4.63 0.48
N SER A 13 10.89 5.86 0.71
CA SER A 13 11.77 7.01 0.94
C SER A 13 11.57 7.52 2.36
N VAL A 14 12.67 7.77 3.08
CA VAL A 14 12.65 8.31 4.44
C VAL A 14 13.08 9.76 4.40
N GLU A 15 12.25 10.65 4.94
CA GLU A 15 12.52 12.08 5.07
C GLU A 15 12.52 12.48 6.54
N GLU A 16 13.49 13.32 6.94
CA GLU A 16 13.48 13.96 8.26
C GLU A 16 12.39 15.05 8.29
N GLY A 17 11.55 14.96 9.32
CA GLY A 17 10.42 15.87 9.52
C GLY A 17 9.07 15.23 9.18
N VAL A 18 8.03 15.92 9.57
CA VAL A 18 6.63 15.48 9.45
C VAL A 18 5.76 16.61 8.88
N PRO A 19 4.59 16.30 8.36
CA PRO A 19 3.63 17.32 7.92
C PRO A 19 3.37 18.38 8.99
N PRO A 20 3.07 19.64 8.62
CA PRO A 20 2.93 20.76 9.57
C PRO A 20 1.99 20.50 10.75
N TRP A 21 0.93 19.73 10.53
CA TRP A 21 -0.08 19.39 11.56
C TRP A 21 0.41 18.34 12.58
N LEU A 22 1.56 17.67 12.35
CA LEU A 22 2.21 16.74 13.31
C LEU A 22 3.45 17.34 13.97
N LYS A 23 3.91 18.50 13.53
CA LYS A 23 5.18 19.09 13.95
C LYS A 23 5.18 19.40 15.44
N GLY A 24 6.24 18.97 16.13
CA GLY A 24 6.37 19.12 17.59
C GLY A 24 5.69 18.00 18.40
N GLY A 25 5.02 17.04 17.73
CA GLY A 25 4.34 15.91 18.36
C GLY A 25 5.23 14.71 18.66
N GLN A 26 6.51 14.75 18.27
CA GLN A 26 7.47 13.64 18.39
C GLN A 26 6.98 12.32 17.76
N ARG A 27 6.09 12.42 16.79
CA ARG A 27 5.43 11.30 16.12
C ARG A 27 5.73 11.33 14.64
N GLY A 28 6.06 10.17 14.09
CA GLY A 28 6.30 10.01 12.66
C GLY A 28 5.01 9.89 11.84
N TRP A 29 5.19 9.85 10.53
CA TRP A 29 4.11 9.67 9.58
C TRP A 29 4.48 8.68 8.49
N ILE A 30 3.48 7.96 7.97
CA ILE A 30 3.60 7.08 6.82
C ILE A 30 2.51 7.46 5.84
N THR A 31 2.89 7.69 4.62
CA THR A 31 1.98 8.00 3.52
C THR A 31 2.35 7.19 2.29
N ALA A 32 1.46 7.12 1.32
CA ALA A 32 1.71 6.37 0.10
C ALA A 32 1.20 7.12 -1.13
N GLU A 33 1.91 6.95 -2.22
CA GLU A 33 1.47 7.28 -3.57
C GLU A 33 1.22 6.00 -4.35
N TYR A 34 0.25 6.03 -5.25
CA TYR A 34 -0.13 4.90 -6.08
C TYR A 34 -0.39 5.37 -7.49
N SER A 35 0.14 4.66 -8.46
CA SER A 35 -0.03 4.99 -9.87
C SER A 35 -0.09 3.72 -10.73
N LEU A 36 -0.84 3.81 -11.82
CA LEU A 36 -0.80 2.83 -12.90
C LEU A 36 0.06 3.37 -14.05
N LEU A 37 1.03 2.58 -14.50
CA LEU A 37 1.73 2.92 -15.73
C LEU A 37 0.75 2.92 -16.91
N PRO A 38 0.92 3.79 -17.90
CA PRO A 38 -0.02 3.90 -19.03
C PRO A 38 -0.31 2.59 -19.76
N ARG A 39 0.65 1.66 -19.78
CA ARG A 39 0.54 0.37 -20.44
C ARG A 39 0.43 -0.81 -19.47
N SER A 40 0.17 -0.55 -18.20
CA SER A 40 -0.11 -1.62 -17.22
C SER A 40 -1.40 -2.39 -17.51
N THR A 41 -2.34 -1.80 -18.21
CA THR A 41 -3.63 -2.38 -18.60
C THR A 41 -3.65 -2.77 -20.08
N GLN A 42 -4.61 -3.62 -20.48
CA GLN A 42 -4.77 -4.06 -21.87
C GLN A 42 -4.92 -2.88 -22.84
N ASN A 43 -5.70 -1.87 -22.46
CA ASN A 43 -5.82 -0.62 -23.19
C ASN A 43 -4.97 0.45 -22.51
N ARG A 44 -4.21 1.23 -23.30
CA ARG A 44 -3.39 2.31 -22.77
C ARG A 44 -4.25 3.37 -22.08
N ILE A 45 -3.93 3.65 -20.83
CA ILE A 45 -4.55 4.75 -20.06
C ILE A 45 -3.68 6.02 -20.13
N VAL A 46 -4.30 7.18 -19.94
CA VAL A 46 -3.60 8.47 -19.87
C VAL A 46 -3.08 8.67 -18.45
N ARG A 47 -1.82 9.11 -18.31
CA ARG A 47 -1.25 9.44 -16.99
C ARG A 47 -2.10 10.52 -16.30
N GLU A 48 -2.36 10.33 -15.01
CA GLU A 48 -3.14 11.30 -14.22
C GLU A 48 -2.46 12.67 -14.15
N ALA A 49 -1.12 12.70 -14.06
CA ALA A 49 -0.34 13.93 -14.13
C ALA A 49 -0.62 14.74 -15.42
N THR A 50 -0.83 14.07 -16.55
CA THR A 50 -1.19 14.72 -17.83
C THR A 50 -2.62 15.28 -17.80
N ARG A 51 -3.50 14.69 -16.99
CA ARG A 51 -4.88 15.19 -16.81
C ARG A 51 -4.96 16.36 -15.81
N GLY A 52 -3.86 16.70 -15.14
CA GLY A 52 -3.78 17.78 -14.15
C GLY A 52 -4.54 17.51 -12.84
N ARG A 53 -5.04 16.30 -12.64
CA ARG A 53 -5.71 15.90 -11.40
C ARG A 53 -5.58 14.40 -11.15
N ILE A 54 -5.45 14.05 -9.88
CA ILE A 54 -5.51 12.67 -9.39
C ILE A 54 -6.97 12.25 -9.28
N SER A 55 -7.27 11.00 -9.66
CA SER A 55 -8.64 10.46 -9.58
C SER A 55 -9.04 10.16 -8.14
N GLY A 56 -10.33 10.14 -7.86
CA GLY A 56 -10.86 9.73 -6.56
C GLY A 56 -10.46 8.29 -6.20
N ARG A 57 -10.40 7.39 -7.19
CA ARG A 57 -9.93 6.01 -7.02
C ARG A 57 -8.46 5.98 -6.55
N THR A 58 -7.59 6.74 -7.19
CA THR A 58 -6.17 6.80 -6.81
C THR A 58 -6.00 7.33 -5.40
N HIS A 59 -6.71 8.42 -5.04
CA HIS A 59 -6.72 8.93 -3.67
C HIS A 59 -7.24 7.91 -2.65
N GLU A 60 -8.29 7.18 -2.97
CA GLU A 60 -8.82 6.12 -2.11
C GLU A 60 -7.76 5.05 -1.84
N ILE A 61 -7.07 4.57 -2.89
CA ILE A 61 -6.04 3.53 -2.78
C ILE A 61 -4.83 4.04 -1.96
N GLN A 62 -4.35 5.25 -2.21
CA GLN A 62 -3.26 5.87 -1.44
C GLN A 62 -3.60 5.91 0.06
N ARG A 63 -4.83 6.31 0.40
CA ARG A 63 -5.31 6.34 1.79
C ARG A 63 -5.41 4.96 2.41
N LEU A 64 -5.86 3.97 1.64
CA LEU A 64 -5.97 2.58 2.06
C LEU A 64 -4.59 1.99 2.39
N ILE A 65 -3.61 2.15 1.48
CA ILE A 65 -2.22 1.71 1.72
C ILE A 65 -1.67 2.38 2.99
N GLY A 66 -1.75 3.70 3.07
CA GLY A 66 -1.24 4.44 4.23
C GLY A 66 -1.91 4.01 5.54
N ARG A 67 -3.23 3.76 5.54
CA ARG A 67 -3.95 3.27 6.73
C ARG A 67 -3.45 1.89 7.14
N ALA A 68 -3.38 0.95 6.20
CA ALA A 68 -2.93 -0.42 6.44
C ALA A 68 -1.54 -0.45 7.09
N LEU A 69 -0.60 0.30 6.55
CA LEU A 69 0.77 0.35 7.06
C LEU A 69 0.87 1.01 8.44
N ARG A 70 0.11 2.08 8.68
CA ARG A 70 0.09 2.73 10.01
C ARG A 70 -0.51 1.87 11.12
N ALA A 71 -1.34 0.90 10.79
CA ALA A 71 -1.93 0.00 11.78
C ALA A 71 -0.88 -0.93 12.44
N VAL A 72 0.22 -1.20 11.76
CA VAL A 72 1.28 -2.11 12.22
C VAL A 72 2.60 -1.41 12.57
N VAL A 73 2.60 -0.08 12.68
CA VAL A 73 3.80 0.70 13.02
C VAL A 73 3.55 1.58 14.25
N ASN A 74 4.46 1.51 15.22
CA ASN A 74 4.52 2.46 16.31
C ASN A 74 5.12 3.78 15.79
N LEU A 75 4.27 4.73 15.46
CA LEU A 75 4.66 6.02 14.90
C LEU A 75 5.43 6.90 15.87
N ASP A 76 5.26 6.70 17.19
CA ASP A 76 6.00 7.43 18.21
C ASP A 76 7.47 6.94 18.27
N ALA A 77 7.69 5.62 18.09
CA ALA A 77 9.02 5.06 17.99
C ALA A 77 9.77 5.47 16.70
N LEU A 78 9.03 5.85 15.65
CA LEU A 78 9.60 6.37 14.41
C LEU A 78 10.19 7.78 14.61
N GLY A 79 9.65 8.58 15.55
CA GLY A 79 10.03 9.98 15.75
C GLY A 79 9.56 10.86 14.58
N GLU A 80 9.90 12.14 14.58
CA GLU A 80 9.47 13.10 13.55
C GLU A 80 10.12 12.83 12.18
N ARG A 81 9.75 11.72 11.55
CA ARG A 81 10.12 11.32 10.17
C ARG A 81 8.89 10.95 9.38
N THR A 82 8.95 11.22 8.08
CA THR A 82 7.94 10.76 7.13
C THR A 82 8.52 9.65 6.27
N ILE A 83 7.79 8.53 6.16
CA ILE A 83 8.11 7.48 5.19
C ILE A 83 7.08 7.56 4.07
N TRP A 84 7.57 7.77 2.86
CA TRP A 84 6.79 7.75 1.62
C TRP A 84 6.89 6.38 1.00
N LEU A 85 5.76 5.80 0.63
CA LEU A 85 5.68 4.54 -0.11
C LEU A 85 5.18 4.84 -1.52
N ASP A 86 6.03 4.64 -2.51
CA ASP A 86 5.69 4.80 -3.92
C ASP A 86 5.33 3.44 -4.51
N CYS A 87 4.11 3.30 -5.00
CA CYS A 87 3.57 2.05 -5.53
C CYS A 87 3.16 2.22 -6.99
N ASP A 88 4.00 1.74 -7.91
CA ASP A 88 3.75 1.81 -9.35
C ASP A 88 3.34 0.44 -9.90
N VAL A 89 2.14 0.36 -10.46
CA VAL A 89 1.64 -0.84 -11.11
C VAL A 89 2.23 -0.95 -12.52
N LEU A 90 3.07 -1.97 -12.72
CA LEU A 90 3.73 -2.27 -13.99
C LEU A 90 2.81 -3.07 -14.92
N GLN A 91 2.07 -4.03 -14.33
CA GLN A 91 1.08 -4.86 -15.01
C GLN A 91 -0.11 -5.05 -14.07
N ALA A 92 -1.28 -4.72 -14.58
CA ALA A 92 -2.54 -4.82 -13.85
C ALA A 92 -3.38 -5.99 -14.35
N ASP A 93 -3.73 -6.85 -13.41
CA ASP A 93 -4.79 -7.84 -13.48
C ASP A 93 -5.74 -7.57 -12.29
N GLY A 94 -6.29 -8.56 -11.60
CA GLY A 94 -7.00 -8.37 -10.34
C GLY A 94 -6.08 -7.98 -9.18
N GLY A 95 -6.63 -7.43 -8.10
CA GLY A 95 -5.92 -7.24 -6.84
C GLY A 95 -4.78 -6.21 -6.84
N THR A 96 -4.77 -5.19 -7.71
CA THR A 96 -3.69 -4.18 -7.72
C THR A 96 -3.56 -3.41 -6.41
N ARG A 97 -4.68 -3.15 -5.70
CA ARG A 97 -4.69 -2.51 -4.38
C ARG A 97 -4.00 -3.37 -3.33
N THR A 98 -4.36 -4.65 -3.29
CA THR A 98 -3.88 -5.61 -2.31
C THR A 98 -2.41 -5.95 -2.54
N ALA A 99 -1.99 -6.10 -3.80
CA ALA A 99 -0.58 -6.24 -4.18
C ALA A 99 0.24 -5.02 -3.77
N ALA A 100 -0.29 -3.80 -3.94
CA ALA A 100 0.38 -2.57 -3.52
C ALA A 100 0.52 -2.50 -1.98
N ILE A 101 -0.51 -2.86 -1.20
CA ILE A 101 -0.43 -2.89 0.27
C ILE A 101 0.66 -3.86 0.74
N THR A 102 0.64 -5.09 0.23
CA THR A 102 1.59 -6.13 0.63
C THR A 102 3.02 -5.79 0.18
N GLY A 103 3.19 -5.27 -1.04
CA GLY A 103 4.50 -4.83 -1.54
C GLY A 103 5.04 -3.60 -0.79
N ALA A 104 4.18 -2.63 -0.48
CA ALA A 104 4.56 -1.46 0.30
C ALA A 104 4.95 -1.83 1.73
N PHE A 105 4.32 -2.86 2.33
CA PHE A 105 4.73 -3.37 3.63
C PHE A 105 6.17 -3.88 3.61
N VAL A 106 6.57 -4.63 2.59
CA VAL A 106 7.96 -5.14 2.46
C VAL A 106 8.94 -3.96 2.33
N ALA A 107 8.66 -2.99 1.47
CA ALA A 107 9.51 -1.81 1.31
C ALA A 107 9.60 -0.99 2.61
N LEU A 108 8.50 -0.86 3.35
CA LEU A 108 8.46 -0.21 4.66
C LEU A 108 9.33 -0.96 5.68
N ALA A 109 9.21 -2.28 5.76
CA ALA A 109 10.00 -3.10 6.69
C ALA A 109 11.51 -2.94 6.41
N ASP A 110 11.92 -2.92 5.15
CA ASP A 110 13.32 -2.70 4.76
C ASP A 110 13.80 -1.29 5.17
N ALA A 111 12.99 -0.26 4.96
CA ALA A 111 13.30 1.11 5.39
C ALA A 111 13.45 1.22 6.92
N LEU A 112 12.57 0.57 7.68
CA LEU A 112 12.64 0.54 9.15
C LEU A 112 13.87 -0.21 9.66
N HIS A 113 14.24 -1.33 9.04
CA HIS A 113 15.48 -2.03 9.35
C HIS A 113 16.73 -1.19 9.04
N HIS A 114 16.71 -0.42 7.94
CA HIS A 114 17.78 0.50 7.61
C HIS A 114 17.93 1.60 8.68
N LEU A 115 16.82 2.22 9.09
CA LEU A 115 16.81 3.22 10.17
C LEU A 115 17.35 2.67 11.50
N GLN A 116 17.00 1.43 11.84
CA GLN A 116 17.50 0.76 13.03
C GLN A 116 19.02 0.51 12.96
N LYS A 117 19.50 0.02 11.81
CA LYS A 117 20.95 -0.19 11.55
C LYS A 117 21.75 1.10 11.70
N GLU A 118 21.20 2.23 11.26
CA GLU A 118 21.82 3.54 11.40
C GLU A 118 21.68 4.15 12.81
N GLY A 119 21.05 3.45 13.74
CA GLY A 119 20.82 3.94 15.10
C GLY A 119 19.83 5.11 15.19
N LYS A 120 19.04 5.35 14.14
CA LYS A 120 18.06 6.44 14.07
C LYS A 120 16.78 6.15 14.84
N THR A 121 16.51 4.89 15.18
CA THR A 121 15.40 4.46 16.02
C THR A 121 15.93 3.66 17.21
N ARG A 122 15.46 3.96 18.43
CA ARG A 122 15.87 3.25 19.64
C ARG A 122 15.18 1.89 19.79
N VAL A 123 13.93 1.84 19.34
CA VAL A 123 13.08 0.65 19.34
C VAL A 123 12.66 0.40 17.91
N PHE A 124 12.59 -0.86 17.50
CA PHE A 124 12.11 -1.22 16.17
C PHE A 124 10.63 -0.85 16.05
N PRO A 125 10.26 0.03 15.10
CA PRO A 125 8.91 0.60 15.09
C PRO A 125 7.82 -0.37 14.61
N LEU A 126 8.16 -1.45 13.92
CA LEU A 126 7.20 -2.41 13.39
C LEU A 126 6.65 -3.29 14.52
N SER A 127 5.32 -3.34 14.66
CA SER A 127 4.62 -4.10 15.71
C SER A 127 4.05 -5.43 15.23
N ASP A 128 3.76 -5.55 13.93
CA ASP A 128 3.16 -6.74 13.32
C ASP A 128 3.37 -6.75 11.79
N TYR A 129 2.99 -7.83 11.15
CA TYR A 129 2.89 -7.92 9.69
C TYR A 129 1.53 -7.41 9.22
N VAL A 130 1.46 -6.99 7.95
CA VAL A 130 0.19 -6.73 7.27
C VAL A 130 0.27 -7.26 5.85
N ALA A 131 -0.79 -7.92 5.43
CA ALA A 131 -0.97 -8.38 4.06
C ALA A 131 -2.41 -8.15 3.61
N ALA A 132 -2.61 -8.12 2.30
CA ALA A 132 -3.92 -7.90 1.71
C ALA A 132 -4.17 -8.86 0.55
N VAL A 133 -5.43 -9.23 0.37
CA VAL A 133 -5.89 -10.09 -0.73
C VAL A 133 -7.27 -9.62 -1.21
N SER A 134 -7.54 -9.75 -2.51
CA SER A 134 -8.87 -9.57 -3.07
C SER A 134 -9.70 -10.83 -2.89
N VAL A 135 -10.96 -10.69 -2.54
CA VAL A 135 -11.92 -11.79 -2.42
C VAL A 135 -13.24 -11.39 -3.05
N GLY A 136 -14.03 -12.33 -3.49
CA GLY A 136 -15.34 -12.03 -4.06
C GLY A 136 -16.24 -13.26 -4.17
N LEU A 137 -17.46 -12.98 -4.59
CA LEU A 137 -18.45 -13.99 -4.92
C LEU A 137 -18.64 -13.98 -6.44
N PHE A 138 -18.30 -15.08 -7.10
CA PHE A 138 -18.41 -15.21 -8.55
C PHE A 138 -19.22 -16.48 -8.87
N ASP A 139 -20.32 -16.33 -9.59
CA ASP A 139 -21.28 -17.42 -9.88
C ASP A 139 -21.73 -18.17 -8.62
N GLY A 140 -21.89 -17.46 -7.49
CA GLY A 140 -22.32 -18.03 -6.21
C GLY A 140 -21.20 -18.71 -5.40
N GLU A 141 -19.96 -18.79 -5.92
CA GLU A 141 -18.81 -19.38 -5.26
C GLU A 141 -17.88 -18.31 -4.67
N PRO A 142 -17.44 -18.45 -3.42
CA PRO A 142 -16.46 -17.55 -2.82
C PRO A 142 -15.07 -17.83 -3.40
N LEU A 143 -14.43 -16.80 -3.97
CA LEU A 143 -13.10 -16.88 -4.53
C LEU A 143 -12.12 -16.00 -3.75
N LEU A 144 -10.87 -16.47 -3.69
CA LEU A 144 -9.72 -15.78 -3.12
C LEU A 144 -8.74 -15.42 -4.22
N ASP A 145 -8.19 -14.21 -4.17
CA ASP A 145 -7.22 -13.68 -5.13
C ASP A 145 -7.78 -13.62 -6.56
N LEU A 146 -8.80 -12.76 -6.71
CA LEU A 146 -9.53 -12.62 -7.97
C LEU A 146 -8.63 -12.15 -9.11
N SER A 147 -8.67 -12.83 -10.24
CA SER A 147 -8.20 -12.29 -11.52
C SER A 147 -9.09 -11.12 -11.98
N TYR A 148 -8.63 -10.32 -12.95
CA TYR A 148 -9.44 -9.22 -13.50
C TYR A 148 -10.78 -9.69 -14.06
N ARG A 149 -10.82 -10.88 -14.66
CA ARG A 149 -12.05 -11.46 -15.21
C ARG A 149 -13.06 -11.79 -14.11
N GLU A 150 -12.59 -12.38 -13.02
CA GLU A 150 -13.42 -12.73 -11.87
C GLU A 150 -13.86 -11.46 -11.12
N ASP A 151 -12.94 -10.54 -10.85
CA ASP A 151 -13.21 -9.24 -10.18
C ASP A 151 -14.26 -8.42 -10.94
N SER A 152 -14.12 -8.33 -12.29
CA SER A 152 -15.05 -7.58 -13.13
C SER A 152 -16.42 -8.24 -13.33
N GLY A 153 -16.53 -9.53 -13.09
CA GLY A 153 -17.77 -10.32 -13.20
C GLY A 153 -18.36 -10.74 -11.88
N ALA A 154 -17.71 -10.43 -10.75
CA ALA A 154 -18.18 -10.82 -9.43
C ALA A 154 -19.46 -10.10 -9.02
N ASP A 155 -20.37 -10.81 -8.35
CA ASP A 155 -21.56 -10.22 -7.73
C ASP A 155 -21.18 -9.28 -6.57
N VAL A 156 -20.10 -9.63 -5.86
CA VAL A 156 -19.49 -8.85 -4.77
C VAL A 156 -17.99 -9.01 -4.85
N ASP A 157 -17.25 -7.91 -4.76
CA ASP A 157 -15.81 -7.89 -4.58
C ASP A 157 -15.43 -7.11 -3.31
N MET A 158 -14.34 -7.53 -2.67
CA MET A 158 -13.85 -6.85 -1.49
C MET A 158 -12.32 -7.02 -1.36
N ASN A 159 -11.66 -6.02 -0.77
CA ASN A 159 -10.25 -6.10 -0.42
C ASN A 159 -10.13 -6.34 1.08
N ILE A 160 -9.58 -7.48 1.47
CA ILE A 160 -9.33 -7.82 2.87
C ILE A 160 -7.89 -7.47 3.20
N VAL A 161 -7.71 -6.72 4.29
CA VAL A 161 -6.40 -6.38 4.85
C VAL A 161 -6.35 -6.92 6.27
N MET A 162 -5.34 -7.73 6.56
CA MET A 162 -5.20 -8.37 7.88
C MET A 162 -3.79 -8.24 8.42
N THR A 163 -3.71 -8.16 9.75
CA THR A 163 -2.44 -8.23 10.49
C THR A 163 -2.00 -9.68 10.70
N GLY A 164 -0.76 -9.89 11.13
CA GLY A 164 -0.25 -11.21 11.50
C GLY A 164 -0.99 -11.87 12.66
N ARG A 165 -1.71 -11.09 13.47
CA ARG A 165 -2.60 -11.59 14.55
C ARG A 165 -4.00 -11.94 14.07
N GLY A 166 -4.30 -11.77 12.79
CA GLY A 166 -5.62 -12.02 12.24
C GLY A 166 -6.64 -10.90 12.47
N GLU A 167 -6.19 -9.71 12.82
CA GLU A 167 -7.05 -8.54 12.99
C GLU A 167 -7.29 -7.87 11.63
N MET A 168 -8.52 -7.45 11.36
CA MET A 168 -8.86 -6.67 10.17
C MET A 168 -8.49 -5.20 10.35
N VAL A 169 -7.98 -4.56 9.26
CA VAL A 169 -7.52 -3.17 9.25
C VAL A 169 -8.48 -2.26 8.50
#